data_2529fa4c742fea7ea14b213f596f9214
#
_entry.id   2529fa4c742fea7ea14b213f596f9214
#
_cell.length_a   1.000
_cell.length_b   1.000
_cell.length_c   1.000
_cell.angle_alpha   90.00
_cell.angle_beta   90.00
_cell.angle_gamma   90.00
#
_symmetry.space_group_name_H-M   'P 1'
#
loop_
_entity.id
_entity.type
_entity.pdbx_description
1 polymer ?
#
loop_
_entity_poly.entity_id
_entity_poly.type
_entity_poly.pdbx_seq_one_letter_code
_entity_poly.pdbx_strand_id
1 'polypeptide(L)'
;MKKLLLILLCVPMIGLGQNVNIPDANFKTYLVGNTAINTNGDTEIQLSEASVFSGRIICFSLNITDLTGIEAFTALDTLVCGDNQFTFLDVSNNTSLTFLICNSRNNQLTSLDVRGATALTYLNCQYNKLTSLDISNNTALDTLHCSSNQLTSLDVSNNTSLTYLNCGGNQLTILDVSKNTDLTYLWCP
;
A
#
# COMPACT_ATOMS: atom_id res chain seq x y z
N MET A 1 13.48 30.58 -59.46
CA MET A 1 13.49 29.40 -58.55
C MET A 1 13.04 29.88 -57.18
N LYS A 2 11.79 29.60 -56.77
CA LYS A 2 11.25 29.95 -55.45
C LYS A 2 11.72 28.92 -54.43
N LYS A 3 12.52 29.32 -53.45
CA LYS A 3 12.90 28.45 -52.33
C LYS A 3 11.66 28.30 -51.40
N LEU A 4 11.11 27.10 -51.36
CA LEU A 4 10.07 26.72 -50.41
C LEU A 4 10.73 26.57 -49.03
N LEU A 5 10.50 27.54 -48.12
CA LEU A 5 10.96 27.43 -46.74
C LEU A 5 10.00 26.51 -46.00
N LEU A 6 10.44 25.27 -45.77
CA LEU A 6 9.69 24.32 -44.97
C LEU A 6 9.89 24.73 -43.49
N ILE A 7 8.90 25.44 -42.94
CA ILE A 7 8.86 25.71 -41.49
C ILE A 7 8.40 24.41 -40.83
N LEU A 8 9.36 23.66 -40.30
CA LEU A 8 9.09 22.52 -39.43
C LEU A 8 8.50 23.10 -38.13
N LEU A 9 7.17 23.08 -38.00
CA LEU A 9 6.54 23.35 -36.72
C LEU A 9 6.97 22.20 -35.79
N CYS A 10 7.94 22.50 -34.91
CA CYS A 10 8.14 21.70 -33.71
C CYS A 10 6.90 21.89 -32.82
N VAL A 11 5.85 21.11 -33.08
CA VAL A 11 4.82 20.89 -32.07
C VAL A 11 5.57 20.25 -30.91
N PRO A 12 5.59 20.84 -29.71
CA PRO A 12 6.11 20.13 -28.58
C PRO A 12 5.30 18.82 -28.52
N MET A 13 5.97 17.69 -28.73
CA MET A 13 5.41 16.40 -28.35
C MET A 13 5.24 16.53 -26.84
N ILE A 14 4.03 16.92 -26.40
CA ILE A 14 3.58 16.67 -25.05
C ILE A 14 3.64 15.14 -25.00
N GLY A 15 4.73 14.61 -24.44
CA GLY A 15 4.83 13.20 -24.16
C GLY A 15 3.65 12.89 -23.27
N LEU A 16 2.61 12.27 -23.85
CA LEU A 16 1.54 11.67 -23.06
C LEU A 16 2.27 10.68 -22.16
N GLY A 17 2.40 11.03 -20.88
CA GLY A 17 3.02 10.16 -19.89
C GLY A 17 2.28 8.83 -19.94
N GLN A 18 2.99 7.72 -19.75
CA GLN A 18 2.35 6.41 -19.68
C GLN A 18 1.34 6.44 -18.53
N ASN A 19 0.08 6.12 -18.82
CA ASN A 19 -0.96 6.05 -17.81
C ASN A 19 -0.77 4.84 -16.90
N VAL A 20 -1.07 5.03 -15.63
CA VAL A 20 -1.19 3.95 -14.66
C VAL A 20 -2.44 3.14 -14.99
N ASN A 21 -2.31 1.81 -15.01
CA ASN A 21 -3.48 0.95 -15.15
C ASN A 21 -4.25 0.90 -13.83
N ILE A 22 -5.45 1.49 -13.78
CA ILE A 22 -6.33 1.51 -12.60
C ILE A 22 -7.69 0.96 -13.02
N PRO A 23 -7.93 -0.35 -12.89
CA PRO A 23 -9.14 -1.00 -13.39
C PRO A 23 -10.38 -0.70 -12.54
N ASP A 24 -10.22 -0.48 -11.23
CA ASP A 24 -11.34 -0.17 -10.35
C ASP A 24 -11.80 1.29 -10.51
N ALA A 25 -13.08 1.47 -10.88
CA ALA A 25 -13.64 2.78 -11.18
C ALA A 25 -13.71 3.70 -9.93
N ASN A 26 -13.95 3.12 -8.75
CA ASN A 26 -14.02 3.89 -7.51
C ASN A 26 -12.64 4.38 -7.10
N PHE A 27 -11.64 3.51 -7.20
CA PHE A 27 -10.24 3.87 -6.92
C PHE A 27 -9.76 4.92 -7.92
N LYS A 28 -10.02 4.72 -9.23
CA LYS A 28 -9.69 5.70 -10.26
C LYS A 28 -10.36 7.05 -10.00
N THR A 29 -11.64 7.05 -9.68
CA THR A 29 -12.39 8.30 -9.38
C THR A 29 -11.77 9.03 -8.18
N TYR A 30 -11.40 8.31 -7.14
CA TYR A 30 -10.73 8.89 -5.97
C TYR A 30 -9.40 9.55 -6.34
N LEU A 31 -8.55 8.84 -7.11
CA LEU A 31 -7.22 9.34 -7.49
C LEU A 31 -7.32 10.55 -8.43
N VAL A 32 -8.17 10.46 -9.47
CA VAL A 32 -8.38 11.54 -10.45
C VAL A 32 -9.00 12.78 -9.79
N GLY A 33 -9.86 12.60 -8.78
CA GLY A 33 -10.45 13.70 -8.02
C GLY A 33 -9.48 14.39 -7.06
N ASN A 34 -8.30 13.83 -6.82
CA ASN A 34 -7.30 14.40 -5.94
C ASN A 34 -6.31 15.25 -6.74
N THR A 35 -6.43 16.57 -6.66
CA THR A 35 -5.57 17.53 -7.41
C THR A 35 -4.10 17.53 -6.99
N ALA A 36 -3.75 16.94 -5.85
CA ALA A 36 -2.36 16.74 -5.46
C ALA A 36 -1.73 15.52 -6.16
N ILE A 37 -2.54 14.59 -6.67
CA ILE A 37 -2.14 13.42 -7.46
C ILE A 37 -2.27 13.75 -8.94
N ASN A 38 -3.51 14.04 -9.39
CA ASN A 38 -3.84 14.43 -10.76
C ASN A 38 -3.51 15.93 -10.97
N THR A 39 -2.26 16.21 -11.25
CA THR A 39 -1.74 17.58 -11.30
C THR A 39 -2.05 18.30 -12.61
N ASN A 40 -2.30 17.54 -13.68
CA ASN A 40 -2.65 18.08 -15.00
C ASN A 40 -4.18 18.24 -15.18
N GLY A 41 -4.99 17.63 -14.29
CA GLY A 41 -6.45 17.75 -14.26
C GLY A 41 -7.17 16.99 -15.37
N ASP A 42 -6.53 15.98 -15.98
CA ASP A 42 -7.18 15.13 -16.98
C ASP A 42 -7.96 13.98 -16.33
N THR A 43 -8.35 12.96 -17.08
CA THR A 43 -9.16 11.83 -16.61
C THR A 43 -8.33 10.58 -16.26
N GLU A 44 -7.00 10.70 -16.28
CA GLU A 44 -6.07 9.60 -16.07
C GLU A 44 -5.05 9.98 -14.99
N ILE A 45 -4.33 9.00 -14.47
CA ILE A 45 -3.15 9.22 -13.63
C ILE A 45 -1.94 8.74 -14.43
N GLN A 46 -0.96 9.60 -14.64
CA GLN A 46 0.28 9.25 -15.32
C GLN A 46 1.32 8.69 -14.33
N LEU A 47 2.22 7.84 -14.83
CA LEU A 47 3.35 7.34 -14.02
C LEU A 47 4.19 8.49 -13.44
N SER A 48 4.33 9.61 -14.17
CA SER A 48 5.06 10.79 -13.70
C SER A 48 4.37 11.49 -12.52
N GLU A 49 3.06 11.36 -12.37
CA GLU A 49 2.30 11.90 -11.25
C GLU A 49 2.35 10.93 -10.07
N ALA A 50 2.05 9.66 -10.32
CA ALA A 50 2.00 8.63 -9.29
C ALA A 50 3.36 8.45 -8.59
N SER A 51 4.46 8.35 -9.37
CA SER A 51 5.78 8.00 -8.82
C SER A 51 6.40 9.07 -7.92
N VAL A 52 5.98 10.33 -8.07
CA VAL A 52 6.50 11.45 -7.26
C VAL A 52 5.57 11.84 -6.11
N PHE A 53 4.35 11.28 -6.07
CA PHE A 53 3.41 11.58 -5.01
C PHE A 53 3.84 10.95 -3.69
N SER A 54 4.34 11.78 -2.78
CA SER A 54 4.86 11.40 -1.47
C SER A 54 3.87 11.63 -0.32
N GLY A 55 2.59 11.86 -0.65
CA GLY A 55 1.55 12.20 0.31
C GLY A 55 0.84 10.98 0.88
N ARG A 56 -0.46 11.16 1.14
CA ARG A 56 -1.32 10.17 1.77
C ARG A 56 -2.47 9.81 0.83
N ILE A 57 -2.69 8.51 0.61
CA ILE A 57 -3.89 7.97 -0.05
C ILE A 57 -4.80 7.44 1.06
N ILE A 58 -5.98 8.06 1.20
CA ILE A 58 -7.00 7.70 2.20
C ILE A 58 -8.28 7.34 1.46
N CYS A 59 -8.37 6.10 0.99
CA CYS A 59 -9.49 5.57 0.21
C CYS A 59 -10.35 4.59 1.02
N PHE A 60 -10.61 4.94 2.28
CA PHE A 60 -11.39 4.15 3.23
C PHE A 60 -12.89 4.14 2.83
N SER A 61 -13.56 2.98 2.90
CA SER A 61 -15.01 2.81 2.68
C SER A 61 -15.51 3.33 1.31
N LEU A 62 -14.76 3.11 0.23
CA LEU A 62 -15.12 3.55 -1.12
C LEU A 62 -15.66 2.43 -2.02
N ASN A 63 -15.94 1.24 -1.47
CA ASN A 63 -16.35 0.05 -2.23
C ASN A 63 -15.36 -0.36 -3.33
N ILE A 64 -14.06 -0.16 -3.08
CA ILE A 64 -12.98 -0.55 -3.99
C ILE A 64 -12.83 -2.07 -3.94
N THR A 65 -12.78 -2.71 -5.09
CA THR A 65 -12.60 -4.15 -5.25
C THR A 65 -11.21 -4.54 -5.73
N ASP A 66 -10.44 -3.57 -6.25
CA ASP A 66 -9.10 -3.77 -6.80
C ASP A 66 -8.27 -2.49 -6.63
N LEU A 67 -7.11 -2.60 -5.96
CA LEU A 67 -6.16 -1.51 -5.78
C LEU A 67 -5.00 -1.55 -6.80
N THR A 68 -5.13 -2.31 -7.89
CA THR A 68 -4.16 -2.28 -9.00
C THR A 68 -3.93 -0.84 -9.46
N GLY A 69 -2.68 -0.49 -9.62
CA GLY A 69 -2.20 0.88 -9.86
C GLY A 69 -1.54 1.51 -8.64
N ILE A 70 -1.78 0.98 -7.41
CA ILE A 70 -1.11 1.47 -6.21
C ILE A 70 0.41 1.28 -6.28
N GLU A 71 0.88 0.26 -6.98
CA GLU A 71 2.29 -0.06 -7.18
C GLU A 71 3.08 1.04 -7.91
N ALA A 72 2.37 1.93 -8.63
CA ALA A 72 2.98 3.08 -9.30
C ALA A 72 3.37 4.21 -8.34
N PHE A 73 2.81 4.22 -7.13
CA PHE A 73 3.02 5.26 -6.12
C PHE A 73 4.25 4.95 -5.25
N THR A 74 5.41 4.88 -5.86
CA THR A 74 6.66 4.43 -5.20
C THR A 74 7.15 5.36 -4.09
N ALA A 75 6.78 6.64 -4.12
CA ALA A 75 7.11 7.62 -3.09
C ALA A 75 6.00 7.79 -2.02
N LEU A 76 4.91 7.01 -2.08
CA LEU A 76 3.79 7.10 -1.15
C LEU A 76 4.24 6.87 0.30
N ASP A 77 3.86 7.79 1.20
CA ASP A 77 4.16 7.69 2.63
C ASP A 77 3.09 6.90 3.40
N THR A 78 1.82 7.18 3.14
CA THR A 78 0.69 6.63 3.92
C THR A 78 -0.40 6.06 3.03
N LEU A 79 -0.81 4.82 3.29
CA LEU A 79 -1.99 4.20 2.67
C LEU A 79 -3.01 3.78 3.73
N VAL A 80 -4.22 4.34 3.64
CA VAL A 80 -5.38 3.94 4.45
C VAL A 80 -6.47 3.49 3.49
N CYS A 81 -6.67 2.16 3.38
CA CYS A 81 -7.56 1.54 2.41
C CYS A 81 -8.55 0.55 3.05
N GLY A 82 -8.78 0.68 4.36
CA GLY A 82 -9.71 -0.18 5.09
C GLY A 82 -11.17 -0.06 4.64
N ASP A 83 -12.03 -0.98 5.08
CA ASP A 83 -13.47 -1.05 4.78
C ASP A 83 -13.81 -1.03 3.28
N ASN A 84 -13.04 -1.75 2.47
CA ASN A 84 -13.27 -1.97 1.04
C ASN A 84 -13.59 -3.45 0.76
N GLN A 85 -13.50 -3.92 -0.49
CA GLN A 85 -13.94 -5.26 -0.91
C GLN A 85 -12.84 -6.06 -1.63
N PHE A 86 -11.61 -5.58 -1.67
CA PHE A 86 -10.51 -6.29 -2.32
C PHE A 86 -10.01 -7.47 -1.48
N THR A 87 -9.58 -8.54 -2.15
CA THR A 87 -9.11 -9.79 -1.52
C THR A 87 -7.60 -9.94 -1.53
N PHE A 88 -6.92 -9.09 -2.27
CA PHE A 88 -5.47 -9.06 -2.47
C PHE A 88 -4.96 -7.62 -2.36
N LEU A 89 -3.81 -7.42 -1.73
CA LEU A 89 -3.09 -6.14 -1.71
C LEU A 89 -1.59 -6.41 -1.84
N ASP A 90 -0.98 -5.79 -2.84
CA ASP A 90 0.46 -5.79 -3.03
C ASP A 90 0.99 -4.35 -2.93
N VAL A 91 1.81 -4.09 -1.91
CA VAL A 91 2.52 -2.83 -1.71
C VAL A 91 4.03 -3.02 -1.77
N SER A 92 4.49 -4.10 -2.39
CA SER A 92 5.92 -4.42 -2.51
C SER A 92 6.72 -3.37 -3.31
N ASN A 93 6.06 -2.60 -4.17
CA ASN A 93 6.69 -1.51 -4.90
C ASN A 93 6.63 -0.15 -4.17
N ASN A 94 5.86 -0.03 -3.10
CA ASN A 94 5.70 1.21 -2.34
C ASN A 94 6.82 1.33 -1.29
N THR A 95 8.05 1.46 -1.76
CA THR A 95 9.27 1.35 -0.93
C THR A 95 9.42 2.45 0.12
N SER A 96 8.74 3.59 -0.08
CA SER A 96 8.70 4.72 0.87
C SER A 96 7.56 4.62 1.88
N LEU A 97 6.70 3.60 1.79
CA LEU A 97 5.51 3.48 2.63
C LEU A 97 5.91 3.25 4.10
N THR A 98 5.51 4.20 4.97
CA THR A 98 5.79 4.13 6.41
C THR A 98 4.57 3.67 7.20
N PHE A 99 3.35 3.92 6.70
CA PHE A 99 2.10 3.69 7.41
C PHE A 99 1.06 3.02 6.52
N LEU A 100 0.62 1.80 6.90
CA LEU A 100 -0.39 1.03 6.19
C LEU A 100 -1.54 0.63 7.10
N ILE A 101 -2.76 1.03 6.73
CA ILE A 101 -4.01 0.53 7.31
C ILE A 101 -4.86 -0.11 6.22
N CYS A 102 -5.02 -1.43 6.30
CA CYS A 102 -5.89 -2.23 5.44
C CYS A 102 -6.84 -3.12 6.26
N ASN A 103 -7.08 -2.74 7.53
CA ASN A 103 -8.00 -3.44 8.41
C ASN A 103 -9.44 -3.19 7.98
N SER A 104 -10.30 -4.20 8.05
CA SER A 104 -11.74 -4.00 7.87
C SER A 104 -12.52 -5.27 8.12
N ARG A 105 -13.72 -5.10 8.70
CA ARG A 105 -14.69 -6.21 8.77
C ARG A 105 -15.24 -6.60 7.40
N ASN A 106 -15.12 -5.74 6.39
CA ASN A 106 -15.60 -5.93 5.04
C ASN A 106 -14.46 -6.28 4.06
N ASN A 107 -13.22 -5.90 4.32
CA ASN A 107 -12.09 -6.42 3.57
C ASN A 107 -11.99 -7.92 3.83
N GLN A 108 -11.71 -8.63 2.80
CA GLN A 108 -11.60 -10.07 2.88
C GLN A 108 -10.21 -10.48 2.37
N LEU A 109 -9.18 -9.70 2.74
CA LEU A 109 -7.82 -9.98 2.33
C LEU A 109 -7.44 -11.40 2.70
N THR A 110 -7.14 -12.17 1.69
CA THR A 110 -6.55 -13.51 1.80
C THR A 110 -5.05 -13.48 1.57
N SER A 111 -4.55 -12.40 0.94
CA SER A 111 -3.13 -12.20 0.65
C SER A 111 -2.74 -10.74 0.78
N LEU A 112 -1.62 -10.50 1.47
CA LEU A 112 -1.01 -9.17 1.66
C LEU A 112 0.50 -9.31 1.43
N ASP A 113 1.04 -8.57 0.44
CA ASP A 113 2.47 -8.49 0.19
C ASP A 113 3.01 -7.12 0.63
N VAL A 114 3.83 -7.12 1.68
CA VAL A 114 4.51 -5.94 2.23
C VAL A 114 6.03 -6.03 2.12
N ARG A 115 6.56 -7.08 1.48
CA ARG A 115 8.00 -7.41 1.50
C ARG A 115 8.90 -6.31 0.96
N GLY A 116 8.43 -5.49 0.04
CA GLY A 116 9.21 -4.38 -0.51
C GLY A 116 8.94 -3.04 0.17
N ALA A 117 7.92 -2.92 1.02
CA ALA A 117 7.65 -1.73 1.83
C ALA A 117 8.59 -1.69 3.05
N THR A 118 9.89 -1.63 2.79
CA THR A 118 10.94 -1.78 3.81
C THR A 118 11.02 -0.62 4.81
N ALA A 119 10.41 0.52 4.46
CA ALA A 119 10.31 1.69 5.36
C ALA A 119 9.13 1.58 6.35
N LEU A 120 8.33 0.50 6.29
CA LEU A 120 7.08 0.38 7.06
C LEU A 120 7.36 0.34 8.57
N THR A 121 6.76 1.29 9.29
CA THR A 121 6.84 1.39 10.76
C THR A 121 5.53 0.99 11.43
N TYR A 122 4.40 1.19 10.75
CA TYR A 122 3.08 0.87 11.25
C TYR A 122 2.29 0.02 10.26
N LEU A 123 1.84 -1.16 10.68
CA LEU A 123 0.96 -2.05 9.91
C LEU A 123 -0.28 -2.42 10.71
N ASN A 124 -1.46 -2.11 10.14
CA ASN A 124 -2.72 -2.60 10.64
C ASN A 124 -3.49 -3.36 9.56
N CYS A 125 -3.48 -4.70 9.66
CA CYS A 125 -4.18 -5.62 8.79
C CYS A 125 -5.22 -6.49 9.54
N GLN A 126 -5.73 -5.99 10.68
CA GLN A 126 -6.74 -6.70 11.49
C GLN A 126 -8.02 -7.00 10.71
N TYR A 127 -8.80 -7.98 11.19
CA TYR A 127 -10.12 -8.33 10.67
C TYR A 127 -10.11 -8.69 9.19
N ASN A 128 -9.17 -9.54 8.78
CA ASN A 128 -9.04 -10.08 7.44
C ASN A 128 -9.07 -11.63 7.45
N LYS A 129 -8.70 -12.25 6.35
CA LYS A 129 -8.66 -13.71 6.18
C LYS A 129 -7.24 -14.21 5.85
N LEU A 130 -6.22 -13.50 6.34
CA LEU A 130 -4.83 -13.86 6.08
C LEU A 130 -4.48 -15.18 6.75
N THR A 131 -3.95 -16.12 5.99
CA THR A 131 -3.44 -17.42 6.50
C THR A 131 -1.92 -17.38 6.74
N SER A 132 -1.24 -16.40 6.14
CA SER A 132 0.20 -16.12 6.33
C SER A 132 0.45 -14.62 6.24
N LEU A 133 1.53 -14.15 6.88
CA LEU A 133 1.99 -12.77 6.80
C LEU A 133 3.53 -12.79 6.87
N ASP A 134 4.18 -12.37 5.79
CA ASP A 134 5.63 -12.24 5.70
C ASP A 134 6.04 -10.78 5.91
N ILE A 135 6.62 -10.50 7.07
CA ILE A 135 7.13 -9.18 7.47
C ILE A 135 8.64 -9.19 7.67
N SER A 136 9.32 -10.23 7.20
CA SER A 136 10.76 -10.46 7.43
C SER A 136 11.65 -9.32 6.94
N ASN A 137 11.21 -8.56 5.92
CA ASN A 137 11.94 -7.41 5.37
C ASN A 137 11.54 -6.06 6.01
N ASN A 138 10.45 -6.01 6.79
CA ASN A 138 9.96 -4.79 7.42
C ASN A 138 10.65 -4.56 8.77
N THR A 139 11.96 -4.47 8.76
CA THR A 139 12.79 -4.43 9.98
C THR A 139 12.61 -3.16 10.82
N ALA A 140 12.06 -2.09 10.22
CA ALA A 140 11.72 -0.84 10.90
C ALA A 140 10.33 -0.88 11.58
N LEU A 141 9.61 -2.01 11.51
CA LEU A 141 8.24 -2.11 12.02
C LEU A 141 8.24 -1.95 13.55
N ASP A 142 7.57 -0.90 14.03
CA ASP A 142 7.38 -0.58 15.44
C ASP A 142 6.04 -1.09 15.99
N THR A 143 4.99 -0.98 15.17
CA THR A 143 3.64 -1.35 15.57
C THR A 143 3.01 -2.32 14.57
N LEU A 144 2.59 -3.50 15.05
CA LEU A 144 1.88 -4.51 14.27
C LEU A 144 0.53 -4.86 14.88
N HIS A 145 -0.53 -4.59 14.13
CA HIS A 145 -1.89 -5.07 14.39
C HIS A 145 -2.28 -6.10 13.34
N CYS A 146 -2.23 -7.39 13.66
CA CYS A 146 -2.64 -8.49 12.76
C CYS A 146 -3.70 -9.40 13.40
N SER A 147 -4.37 -8.94 14.45
CA SER A 147 -5.42 -9.72 15.13
C SER A 147 -6.61 -10.04 14.23
N SER A 148 -7.40 -11.05 14.62
CA SER A 148 -8.61 -11.46 13.89
C SER A 148 -8.33 -11.79 12.42
N ASN A 149 -7.37 -12.71 12.22
CA ASN A 149 -7.00 -13.32 10.96
C ASN A 149 -7.00 -14.87 11.12
N GLN A 150 -6.38 -15.59 10.21
CA GLN A 150 -6.29 -17.05 10.21
C GLN A 150 -4.82 -17.52 10.22
N LEU A 151 -3.91 -16.71 10.81
CA LEU A 151 -2.50 -17.02 10.84
C LEU A 151 -2.23 -18.26 11.70
N THR A 152 -1.52 -19.23 11.15
CA THR A 152 -1.09 -20.44 11.87
C THR A 152 0.34 -20.31 12.42
N SER A 153 1.11 -19.36 11.88
CA SER A 153 2.44 -18.99 12.34
C SER A 153 2.66 -17.50 12.12
N LEU A 154 3.53 -16.91 12.91
CA LEU A 154 4.00 -15.53 12.74
C LEU A 154 5.45 -15.46 13.20
N ASP A 155 6.35 -15.08 12.30
CA ASP A 155 7.76 -14.85 12.61
C ASP A 155 8.01 -13.34 12.73
N VAL A 156 8.38 -12.90 13.92
CA VAL A 156 8.73 -11.50 14.24
C VAL A 156 10.20 -11.33 14.57
N SER A 157 11.03 -12.36 14.33
CA SER A 157 12.44 -12.38 14.74
C SER A 157 13.29 -11.27 14.09
N ASN A 158 12.92 -10.81 12.90
CA ASN A 158 13.60 -9.72 12.20
C ASN A 158 13.06 -8.33 12.58
N ASN A 159 11.89 -8.25 13.22
CA ASN A 159 11.24 -6.98 13.55
C ASN A 159 11.63 -6.52 14.95
N THR A 160 12.94 -6.38 15.18
CA THR A 160 13.51 -6.10 16.51
C THR A 160 13.12 -4.75 17.09
N SER A 161 12.59 -3.83 16.24
CA SER A 161 12.08 -2.52 16.64
C SER A 161 10.64 -2.56 17.15
N LEU A 162 9.96 -3.74 17.16
CA LEU A 162 8.57 -3.84 17.62
C LEU A 162 8.44 -3.44 19.09
N THR A 163 7.60 -2.42 19.32
CA THR A 163 7.16 -1.99 20.66
C THR A 163 5.73 -2.44 20.96
N TYR A 164 4.92 -2.65 19.93
CA TYR A 164 3.51 -3.06 20.05
C TYR A 164 3.17 -4.21 19.09
N LEU A 165 2.67 -5.33 19.64
CA LEU A 165 2.20 -6.48 18.87
C LEU A 165 0.80 -6.92 19.33
N ASN A 166 -0.18 -6.85 18.43
CA ASN A 166 -1.50 -7.43 18.61
C ASN A 166 -1.74 -8.51 17.54
N CYS A 167 -1.63 -9.78 17.92
CA CYS A 167 -1.86 -10.95 17.07
C CYS A 167 -2.99 -11.86 17.58
N GLY A 168 -3.83 -11.38 18.48
CA GLY A 168 -4.95 -12.14 19.05
C GLY A 168 -6.00 -12.56 18.02
N GLY A 169 -6.77 -13.60 18.32
CA GLY A 169 -7.80 -14.11 17.41
C GLY A 169 -7.23 -14.68 16.11
N ASN A 170 -6.06 -15.32 16.18
CA ASN A 170 -5.44 -16.12 15.13
C ASN A 170 -5.41 -17.60 15.52
N GLN A 171 -4.71 -18.43 14.78
CA GLN A 171 -4.54 -19.86 15.04
C GLN A 171 -3.08 -20.20 15.43
N LEU A 172 -2.38 -19.23 16.05
CA LEU A 172 -0.99 -19.39 16.45
C LEU A 172 -0.91 -20.40 17.61
N THR A 173 -0.07 -21.40 17.47
CA THR A 173 0.21 -22.37 18.55
C THR A 173 1.48 -22.02 19.34
N ILE A 174 2.38 -21.29 18.72
CA ILE A 174 3.64 -20.80 19.28
C ILE A 174 3.92 -19.41 18.70
N LEU A 175 4.43 -18.53 19.54
CA LEU A 175 4.96 -17.23 19.14
C LEU A 175 6.26 -16.99 19.90
N ASP A 176 7.38 -16.84 19.16
CA ASP A 176 8.68 -16.49 19.75
C ASP A 176 8.89 -14.98 19.61
N VAL A 177 8.96 -14.28 20.74
CA VAL A 177 9.26 -12.84 20.83
C VAL A 177 10.61 -12.56 21.49
N SER A 178 11.47 -13.56 21.60
CA SER A 178 12.76 -13.44 22.31
C SER A 178 13.70 -12.40 21.72
N LYS A 179 13.50 -12.03 20.44
CA LYS A 179 14.27 -10.98 19.75
C LYS A 179 13.65 -9.58 19.83
N ASN A 180 12.39 -9.47 20.27
CA ASN A 180 11.67 -8.21 20.34
C ASN A 180 11.80 -7.60 21.74
N THR A 181 13.04 -7.24 22.12
CA THR A 181 13.37 -6.81 23.50
C THR A 181 12.73 -5.49 23.90
N ASP A 182 12.33 -4.67 22.92
CA ASP A 182 11.69 -3.37 23.13
C ASP A 182 10.15 -3.47 23.19
N LEU A 183 9.61 -4.69 23.13
CA LEU A 183 8.17 -4.93 23.14
C LEU A 183 7.55 -4.52 24.47
N THR A 184 6.68 -3.51 24.46
CA THR A 184 5.98 -2.99 25.63
C THR A 184 4.54 -3.47 25.74
N TYR A 185 3.95 -3.86 24.60
CA TYR A 185 2.59 -4.38 24.53
C TYR A 185 2.52 -5.65 23.69
N LEU A 186 2.00 -6.72 24.27
CA LEU A 186 1.73 -7.98 23.58
C LEU A 186 0.31 -8.45 23.89
N TRP A 187 -0.51 -8.62 22.85
CA TRP A 187 -1.82 -9.25 22.92
C TRP A 187 -1.88 -10.45 21.96
N CYS A 188 -1.91 -11.65 22.50
CA CYS A 188 -1.91 -12.91 21.74
C CYS A 188 -2.74 -13.99 22.49
N PRO A 189 -4.06 -13.78 22.67
CA PRO A 189 -4.95 -14.77 23.22
C PRO A 189 -5.36 -15.80 22.19
#